data_5289f65f2524b32e3d5aac25d29a12e2
#
_entry.id   5289f65f2524b32e3d5aac25d29a12e2
#
_cell.length_a   1.000
_cell.length_b   1.000
_cell.length_c   1.000
_cell.angle_alpha   90.00
_cell.angle_beta   90.00
_cell.angle_gamma   90.00
#
_symmetry.space_group_name_H-M   'P 1'
#
loop_
_entity.id
_entity.type
_entity.pdbx_description
1 polymer ?
#
loop_
_entity_poly.entity_id
_entity_poly.type
_entity_poly.pdbx_seq_one_letter_code
_entity_poly.pdbx_strand_id
1 'polypeptide(L)'
;SPEDLEKIENKMRELSKANLPVSRQKLSRNEAIKLFKGMGEDYKVEIIEQIDSADNISAYSQGDFIDLCRGPHVPSTGKIKHFKLLSSSGAYWRGDEKNKMLQRIYGTVFSTKKELKEYLIFLEEAKKRDHRKLGKELEIYTFDDEVGPGLPLWLPNGGIIIDELEALAKETETRHGYQR
;
A
#
# COMPACT_ATOMS: atom_id res chain seq x y z
N SER A 1 15.18 0.50 -5.26
CA SER A 1 14.94 1.91 -5.60
C SER A 1 13.74 2.03 -6.54
N PRO A 2 13.14 3.21 -6.73
CA PRO A 2 12.08 3.42 -7.72
C PRO A 2 12.45 2.99 -9.14
N GLU A 3 13.72 3.08 -9.50
CA GLU A 3 14.28 2.66 -10.81
C GLU A 3 14.19 1.14 -11.03
N ASP A 4 14.11 0.37 -9.97
CA ASP A 4 13.99 -1.10 -10.06
C ASP A 4 12.56 -1.56 -10.31
N LEU A 5 11.54 -0.70 -10.08
CA LEU A 5 10.14 -1.06 -10.23
C LEU A 5 9.82 -1.56 -11.64
N GLU A 6 10.39 -0.93 -12.67
CA GLU A 6 10.17 -1.36 -14.06
C GLU A 6 10.77 -2.74 -14.32
N LYS A 7 11.97 -3.00 -13.82
CA LYS A 7 12.63 -4.31 -13.95
C LYS A 7 11.83 -5.41 -13.24
N ILE A 8 11.37 -5.11 -12.02
CA ILE A 8 10.54 -6.03 -11.22
C ILE A 8 9.22 -6.29 -11.95
N GLU A 9 8.53 -5.25 -12.44
CA GLU A 9 7.27 -5.39 -13.17
C GLU A 9 7.44 -6.23 -14.44
N ASN A 10 8.54 -6.04 -15.19
CA ASN A 10 8.85 -6.84 -16.37
C ASN A 10 9.06 -8.32 -16.00
N LYS A 11 9.78 -8.60 -14.91
CA LYS A 11 9.94 -9.97 -14.40
C LYS A 11 8.61 -10.60 -13.96
N MET A 12 7.76 -9.84 -13.29
CA MET A 12 6.41 -10.29 -12.95
C MET A 12 5.58 -10.61 -14.21
N ARG A 13 5.72 -9.84 -15.30
CA ARG A 13 5.05 -10.12 -16.57
C ARG A 13 5.54 -11.42 -17.21
N GLU A 14 6.85 -11.71 -17.14
CA GLU A 14 7.40 -12.99 -17.60
C GLU A 14 6.81 -14.16 -16.80
N LEU A 15 6.80 -14.06 -15.47
CA LEU A 15 6.23 -15.08 -14.59
C LEU A 15 4.72 -15.29 -14.85
N SER A 16 3.98 -14.21 -15.08
CA SER A 16 2.57 -14.29 -15.46
C SER A 16 2.37 -15.04 -16.81
N LYS A 17 3.22 -14.75 -17.81
CA LYS A 17 3.20 -15.45 -19.10
C LYS A 17 3.58 -16.93 -18.98
N ALA A 18 4.52 -17.26 -18.10
CA ALA A 18 4.96 -18.64 -17.86
C ALA A 18 3.85 -19.50 -17.23
N ASN A 19 2.82 -18.88 -16.65
CA ASN A 19 1.64 -19.57 -16.10
C ASN A 19 2.00 -20.71 -15.13
N LEU A 20 2.94 -20.46 -14.23
CA LEU A 20 3.41 -21.43 -13.26
C LEU A 20 2.29 -21.82 -12.29
N PRO A 21 2.10 -23.11 -11.99
CA PRO A 21 1.14 -23.54 -10.97
C PRO A 21 1.56 -23.04 -9.60
N VAL A 22 0.59 -22.65 -8.78
CA VAL A 22 0.81 -22.27 -7.39
C VAL A 22 0.35 -23.42 -6.49
N SER A 23 1.26 -23.97 -5.71
CA SER A 23 1.01 -25.13 -4.86
C SER A 23 1.13 -24.76 -3.40
N ARG A 24 0.18 -25.23 -2.58
CA ARG A 24 0.19 -25.08 -1.13
C ARG A 24 0.79 -26.30 -0.47
N GLN A 25 1.71 -26.07 0.47
CA GLN A 25 2.26 -27.09 1.35
C GLN A 25 1.90 -26.79 2.81
N LYS A 26 1.48 -27.80 3.56
CA LYS A 26 1.35 -27.71 5.01
C LYS A 26 2.62 -28.21 5.63
N LEU A 27 3.17 -27.47 6.56
CA LEU A 27 4.43 -27.76 7.22
C LEU A 27 4.23 -27.78 8.73
N SER A 28 4.93 -28.66 9.41
CA SER A 28 5.14 -28.53 10.85
C SER A 28 6.05 -27.33 11.13
N ARG A 29 6.05 -26.79 12.34
CA ARG A 29 6.93 -25.69 12.74
C ARG A 29 8.39 -25.99 12.47
N ASN A 30 8.86 -27.19 12.83
CA ASN A 30 10.26 -27.59 12.65
C ASN A 30 10.66 -27.68 11.17
N GLU A 31 9.78 -28.21 10.33
CA GLU A 31 10.01 -28.26 8.87
C GLU A 31 10.06 -26.85 8.27
N ALA A 32 9.16 -25.96 8.66
CA ALA A 32 9.14 -24.60 8.19
C ALA A 32 10.41 -23.83 8.62
N ILE A 33 10.82 -23.92 9.88
CA ILE A 33 12.06 -23.31 10.37
C ILE A 33 13.27 -23.86 9.60
N LYS A 34 13.36 -25.18 9.43
CA LYS A 34 14.46 -25.80 8.69
C LYS A 34 14.52 -25.31 7.24
N LEU A 35 13.36 -25.24 6.57
CA LEU A 35 13.26 -24.79 5.19
C LEU A 35 13.75 -23.34 5.05
N PHE A 36 13.15 -22.40 5.77
CA PHE A 36 13.44 -20.99 5.61
C PHE A 36 14.81 -20.58 6.17
N LYS A 37 15.30 -21.27 7.21
CA LYS A 37 16.68 -21.11 7.69
C LYS A 37 17.69 -21.58 6.66
N GLY A 38 17.42 -22.69 5.96
CA GLY A 38 18.25 -23.19 4.87
C GLY A 38 18.31 -22.26 3.66
N MET A 39 17.31 -21.40 3.49
CA MET A 39 17.24 -20.36 2.45
C MET A 39 17.84 -19.01 2.88
N GLY A 40 18.25 -18.84 4.15
CA GLY A 40 18.74 -17.58 4.69
C GLY A 40 17.65 -16.54 4.96
N GLU A 41 16.39 -16.98 5.10
CA GLU A 41 15.21 -16.14 5.28
C GLU A 41 14.91 -15.90 6.78
N ASP A 42 15.83 -15.22 7.47
CA ASP A 42 15.79 -15.02 8.92
C ASP A 42 14.50 -14.35 9.41
N TYR A 43 13.96 -13.38 8.67
CA TYR A 43 12.70 -12.72 9.02
C TYR A 43 11.50 -13.68 9.01
N LYS A 44 11.50 -14.67 8.11
CA LYS A 44 10.45 -15.70 8.05
C LYS A 44 10.59 -16.66 9.21
N VAL A 45 11.80 -17.00 9.60
CA VAL A 45 12.07 -17.83 10.79
C VAL A 45 11.54 -17.14 12.04
N GLU A 46 11.85 -15.86 12.21
CA GLU A 46 11.35 -15.04 13.33
C GLU A 46 9.80 -14.99 13.38
N ILE A 47 9.14 -14.86 12.21
CA ILE A 47 7.67 -14.91 12.13
C ILE A 47 7.15 -16.29 12.58
N ILE A 48 7.76 -17.39 12.09
CA ILE A 48 7.33 -18.75 12.39
C ILE A 48 7.45 -19.05 13.88
N GLU A 49 8.50 -18.58 14.54
CA GLU A 49 8.71 -18.75 15.98
C GLU A 49 7.63 -18.10 16.84
N GLN A 50 6.94 -17.09 16.32
CA GLN A 50 5.88 -16.37 17.02
C GLN A 50 4.45 -16.83 16.67
N ILE A 51 4.31 -17.71 15.66
CA ILE A 51 3.01 -18.32 15.35
C ILE A 51 2.64 -19.27 16.50
N ASP A 52 1.38 -19.25 16.93
CA ASP A 52 0.91 -20.20 17.95
C ASP A 52 1.16 -21.64 17.49
N SER A 53 1.55 -22.51 18.43
CA SER A 53 1.83 -23.92 18.16
C SER A 53 0.63 -24.70 17.62
N ALA A 54 -0.58 -24.22 17.89
CA ALA A 54 -1.84 -24.82 17.39
C ALA A 54 -2.11 -24.47 15.90
N ASP A 55 -1.47 -23.44 15.37
CA ASP A 55 -1.70 -23.00 14.00
C ASP A 55 -0.95 -23.85 12.98
N ASN A 56 -1.66 -24.20 11.90
CA ASN A 56 -1.02 -24.84 10.73
C ASN A 56 -0.19 -23.82 9.96
N ILE A 57 1.10 -24.11 9.84
CA ILE A 57 2.01 -23.33 9.00
C ILE A 57 1.85 -23.80 7.56
N SER A 58 1.75 -22.88 6.63
CA SER A 58 1.70 -23.21 5.21
C SER A 58 2.66 -22.33 4.41
N ALA A 59 3.22 -22.93 3.38
CA ALA A 59 4.02 -22.26 2.36
C ALA A 59 3.38 -22.45 1.00
N TYR A 60 3.61 -21.48 0.12
CA TYR A 60 3.16 -21.52 -1.27
C TYR A 60 4.35 -21.46 -2.19
N SER A 61 4.37 -22.33 -3.19
CA SER A 61 5.44 -22.40 -4.19
C SER A 61 4.92 -22.13 -5.58
N GLN A 62 5.78 -21.52 -6.40
CA GLN A 62 5.58 -21.30 -7.84
C GLN A 62 6.93 -21.43 -8.55
N GLY A 63 7.11 -22.47 -9.35
CA GLY A 63 8.45 -22.83 -9.84
C GLY A 63 9.43 -23.06 -8.69
N ASP A 64 10.59 -22.44 -8.75
CA ASP A 64 11.63 -22.53 -7.73
C ASP A 64 11.42 -21.58 -6.53
N PHE A 65 10.43 -20.70 -6.59
CA PHE A 65 10.13 -19.77 -5.51
C PHE A 65 9.16 -20.38 -4.51
N ILE A 66 9.46 -20.25 -3.22
CA ILE A 66 8.59 -20.65 -2.12
C ILE A 66 8.54 -19.56 -1.06
N ASP A 67 7.34 -19.30 -0.50
CA ASP A 67 7.16 -18.31 0.56
C ASP A 67 6.17 -18.76 1.62
N LEU A 68 6.33 -18.20 2.83
CA LEU A 68 5.42 -18.37 3.96
C LEU A 68 4.14 -17.58 3.72
N CYS A 69 2.99 -18.24 3.67
CA CYS A 69 1.72 -17.55 3.53
C CYS A 69 0.54 -18.40 4.03
N ARG A 70 -0.48 -17.74 4.61
CA ARG A 70 -1.74 -18.39 4.98
C ARG A 70 -2.63 -18.69 3.77
N GLY A 71 -2.51 -17.90 2.72
CA GLY A 71 -3.36 -17.96 1.54
C GLY A 71 -4.76 -17.34 1.76
N PRO A 72 -5.73 -17.59 0.88
CA PRO A 72 -5.60 -18.37 -0.35
C PRO A 72 -4.79 -17.65 -1.43
N HIS A 73 -4.28 -18.40 -2.40
CA HIS A 73 -3.60 -17.88 -3.60
C HIS A 73 -4.36 -18.26 -4.87
N VAL A 74 -4.07 -17.55 -5.96
CA VAL A 74 -4.52 -17.93 -7.30
C VAL A 74 -3.92 -19.29 -7.70
N PRO A 75 -4.61 -20.09 -8.53
CA PRO A 75 -4.13 -21.42 -8.91
C PRO A 75 -2.87 -21.40 -9.79
N SER A 76 -2.60 -20.28 -10.48
CA SER A 76 -1.38 -20.10 -11.27
C SER A 76 -1.04 -18.63 -11.45
N THR A 77 0.22 -18.33 -11.74
CA THR A 77 0.70 -16.96 -12.01
C THR A 77 0.02 -16.34 -13.23
N GLY A 78 -0.43 -17.15 -14.19
CA GLY A 78 -1.15 -16.72 -15.40
C GLY A 78 -2.52 -16.09 -15.15
N LYS A 79 -3.05 -16.19 -13.93
CA LYS A 79 -4.29 -15.50 -13.52
C LYS A 79 -4.06 -14.02 -13.24
N ILE A 80 -2.83 -13.61 -12.96
CA ILE A 80 -2.45 -12.22 -12.66
C ILE A 80 -1.91 -11.57 -13.92
N LYS A 81 -2.78 -10.95 -14.73
CA LYS A 81 -2.43 -10.41 -16.05
C LYS A 81 -2.37 -8.89 -16.11
N HIS A 82 -3.25 -8.22 -15.38
CA HIS A 82 -3.46 -6.78 -15.48
C HIS A 82 -3.07 -6.11 -14.16
N PHE A 83 -1.79 -5.89 -13.98
CA PHE A 83 -1.21 -5.29 -12.77
C PHE A 83 -0.29 -4.13 -13.11
N LYS A 84 -0.02 -3.30 -12.11
CA LYS A 84 0.94 -2.19 -12.18
C LYS A 84 1.62 -2.04 -10.83
N LEU A 85 2.93 -1.88 -10.80
CA LEU A 85 3.65 -1.42 -9.63
C LEU A 85 3.55 0.11 -9.56
N LEU A 86 3.21 0.65 -8.38
CA LEU A 86 2.87 2.06 -8.20
C LEU A 86 4.00 2.83 -7.55
N SER A 87 4.57 2.30 -6.46
CA SER A 87 5.59 2.98 -5.68
C SER A 87 6.39 2.02 -4.82
N SER A 88 7.51 2.52 -4.30
CA SER A 88 8.24 1.85 -3.24
C SER A 88 8.51 2.84 -2.11
N SER A 89 8.50 2.38 -0.88
CA SER A 89 8.82 3.18 0.29
C SER A 89 9.59 2.37 1.32
N GLY A 90 10.40 3.05 2.15
CA GLY A 90 11.01 2.42 3.31
C GLY A 90 9.94 2.04 4.34
N ALA A 91 10.15 0.92 5.02
CA ALA A 91 9.33 0.48 6.13
C ALA A 91 10.20 -0.28 7.14
N TYR A 92 10.21 0.15 8.38
CA TYR A 92 10.92 -0.57 9.43
C TYR A 92 10.28 -1.94 9.68
N TRP A 93 11.13 -2.95 9.89
CA TRP A 93 10.65 -4.27 10.25
C TRP A 93 9.78 -4.18 11.49
N ARG A 94 8.54 -4.70 11.42
CA ARG A 94 7.52 -4.65 12.48
C ARG A 94 7.11 -3.25 12.93
N GLY A 95 7.41 -2.23 12.13
CA GLY A 95 7.05 -0.84 12.48
C GLY A 95 7.91 -0.21 13.58
N ASP A 96 8.96 -0.87 14.03
CA ASP A 96 9.89 -0.36 15.04
C ASP A 96 11.11 0.25 14.34
N GLU A 97 11.36 1.53 14.58
CA GLU A 97 12.48 2.31 14.01
C GLU A 97 13.86 1.78 14.39
N LYS A 98 13.95 1.00 15.48
CA LYS A 98 15.19 0.33 15.90
C LYS A 98 15.55 -0.87 15.03
N ASN A 99 14.60 -1.40 14.29
CA ASN A 99 14.79 -2.52 13.41
C ASN A 99 15.30 -2.08 12.04
N LYS A 100 15.74 -3.05 11.23
CA LYS A 100 16.18 -2.78 9.86
C LYS A 100 15.08 -2.18 9.01
N MET A 101 15.45 -1.18 8.22
CA MET A 101 14.57 -0.61 7.21
C MET A 101 14.54 -1.53 5.99
N LEU A 102 13.34 -1.95 5.61
CA LEU A 102 13.06 -2.75 4.42
C LEU A 102 12.41 -1.88 3.35
N GLN A 103 12.39 -2.38 2.11
CA GLN A 103 11.69 -1.74 1.00
C GLN A 103 10.31 -2.40 0.81
N ARG A 104 9.26 -1.59 0.88
CA ARG A 104 7.89 -2.03 0.62
C ARG A 104 7.47 -1.54 -0.76
N ILE A 105 7.12 -2.48 -1.63
CA ILE A 105 6.65 -2.19 -2.98
C ILE A 105 5.12 -2.28 -2.99
N TYR A 106 4.49 -1.24 -3.54
CA TYR A 106 3.04 -1.16 -3.71
C TYR A 106 2.67 -1.39 -5.16
N GLY A 107 1.62 -2.14 -5.36
CA GLY A 107 1.08 -2.41 -6.68
C GLY A 107 -0.42 -2.65 -6.64
N THR A 108 -1.02 -2.76 -7.82
CA THR A 108 -2.44 -3.06 -7.98
C THR A 108 -2.65 -4.09 -9.06
N VAL A 109 -3.77 -4.83 -8.99
CA VAL A 109 -4.16 -5.83 -9.98
C VAL A 109 -5.67 -5.74 -10.24
N PHE A 110 -6.07 -5.95 -11.49
CA PHE A 110 -7.46 -5.93 -11.93
C PHE A 110 -7.78 -7.12 -12.82
N SER A 111 -9.06 -7.43 -12.94
CA SER A 111 -9.53 -8.53 -13.78
C SER A 111 -9.36 -8.22 -15.26
N THR A 112 -9.47 -6.96 -15.66
CA THR A 112 -9.36 -6.52 -17.05
C THR A 112 -8.36 -5.37 -17.21
N LYS A 113 -7.82 -5.26 -18.45
CA LYS A 113 -6.95 -4.13 -18.82
C LYS A 113 -7.69 -2.79 -18.75
N LYS A 114 -9.00 -2.79 -19.02
CA LYS A 114 -9.84 -1.59 -18.98
C LYS A 114 -9.91 -1.04 -17.55
N GLU A 115 -10.27 -1.88 -16.59
CA GLU A 115 -10.33 -1.50 -15.17
C GLU A 115 -8.98 -0.98 -14.64
N LEU A 116 -7.88 -1.65 -14.99
CA LEU A 116 -6.55 -1.15 -14.62
C LEU A 116 -6.29 0.23 -15.19
N LYS A 117 -6.63 0.46 -16.47
CA LYS A 117 -6.44 1.77 -17.11
C LYS A 117 -7.30 2.85 -16.44
N GLU A 118 -8.55 2.57 -16.14
CA GLU A 118 -9.47 3.49 -15.45
C GLU A 118 -8.95 3.85 -14.07
N TYR A 119 -8.45 2.87 -13.32
CA TYR A 119 -7.85 3.10 -12.02
C TYR A 119 -6.59 3.97 -12.08
N LEU A 120 -5.71 3.73 -13.07
CA LEU A 120 -4.52 4.57 -13.25
C LEU A 120 -4.88 6.02 -13.60
N ILE A 121 -5.90 6.22 -14.45
CA ILE A 121 -6.43 7.57 -14.74
C ILE A 121 -6.99 8.21 -13.47
N PHE A 122 -7.75 7.45 -12.67
CA PHE A 122 -8.26 7.93 -11.38
C PHE A 122 -7.13 8.39 -10.44
N LEU A 123 -6.04 7.62 -10.34
CA LEU A 123 -4.88 8.00 -9.53
C LEU A 123 -4.20 9.29 -10.03
N GLU A 124 -4.09 9.46 -11.34
CA GLU A 124 -3.55 10.69 -11.95
C GLU A 124 -4.43 11.90 -11.64
N GLU A 125 -5.75 11.74 -11.77
CA GLU A 125 -6.70 12.80 -11.42
C GLU A 125 -6.67 13.12 -9.91
N ALA A 126 -6.55 12.10 -9.06
CA ALA A 126 -6.41 12.30 -7.63
C ALA A 126 -5.14 13.13 -7.27
N LYS A 127 -4.02 12.85 -7.94
CA LYS A 127 -2.79 13.65 -7.77
C LYS A 127 -2.96 15.11 -8.17
N LYS A 128 -3.70 15.37 -9.24
CA LYS A 128 -4.00 16.76 -9.68
C LYS A 128 -4.86 17.51 -8.67
N ARG A 129 -5.69 16.78 -7.90
CA ARG A 129 -6.59 17.33 -6.87
C ARG A 129 -6.00 17.29 -5.46
N ASP A 130 -4.69 17.04 -5.32
CA ASP A 130 -4.02 17.09 -4.01
C ASP A 130 -4.23 18.48 -3.38
N HIS A 131 -4.82 18.51 -2.19
CA HIS A 131 -5.16 19.75 -1.49
C HIS A 131 -3.94 20.64 -1.23
N ARG A 132 -2.75 20.06 -1.03
CA ARG A 132 -1.51 20.81 -0.81
C ARG A 132 -1.10 21.58 -2.08
N LYS A 133 -1.29 20.94 -3.24
CA LYS A 133 -1.05 21.56 -4.53
C LYS A 133 -2.09 22.67 -4.81
N LEU A 134 -3.36 22.31 -4.72
CA LEU A 134 -4.46 23.25 -4.98
C LEU A 134 -4.48 24.39 -3.97
N GLY A 135 -4.23 24.13 -2.69
CA GLY A 135 -4.14 25.14 -1.65
C GLY A 135 -3.09 26.20 -1.94
N LYS A 136 -1.93 25.79 -2.47
CA LYS A 136 -0.88 26.73 -2.88
C LYS A 136 -1.21 27.45 -4.20
N GLU A 137 -1.66 26.72 -5.23
CA GLU A 137 -1.97 27.28 -6.55
C GLU A 137 -3.14 28.28 -6.52
N LEU A 138 -4.13 28.02 -5.65
CA LEU A 138 -5.32 28.86 -5.49
C LEU A 138 -5.17 29.89 -4.35
N GLU A 139 -3.98 29.99 -3.76
CA GLU A 139 -3.72 30.92 -2.66
C GLU A 139 -4.74 30.79 -1.51
N ILE A 140 -5.06 29.54 -1.13
CA ILE A 140 -6.02 29.26 -0.06
C ILE A 140 -5.34 29.34 1.30
N TYR A 141 -4.14 28.77 1.43
CA TYR A 141 -3.35 28.81 2.66
C TYR A 141 -1.84 28.76 2.37
N THR A 142 -1.07 29.14 3.36
CA THR A 142 0.39 29.01 3.36
C THR A 142 0.85 28.41 4.68
N PHE A 143 2.15 28.08 4.75
CA PHE A 143 2.82 27.68 5.98
C PHE A 143 3.97 28.65 6.24
N ASP A 144 4.21 28.94 7.50
CA ASP A 144 5.31 29.78 7.94
C ASP A 144 6.02 29.09 9.11
N ASP A 145 7.34 28.97 9.04
CA ASP A 145 8.16 28.31 10.05
C ASP A 145 8.12 29.02 11.41
N GLU A 146 7.90 30.34 11.42
CA GLU A 146 7.77 31.13 12.67
C GLU A 146 6.47 30.79 13.44
N VAL A 147 5.43 30.36 12.72
CA VAL A 147 4.14 29.95 13.33
C VAL A 147 4.20 28.50 13.80
N GLY A 148 4.94 27.67 13.08
CA GLY A 148 5.16 26.27 13.42
C GLY A 148 4.82 25.30 12.29
N PRO A 149 5.54 24.15 12.24
CA PRO A 149 5.34 23.18 11.19
C PRO A 149 3.95 22.55 11.24
N GLY A 150 3.28 22.52 10.11
CA GLY A 150 1.95 21.89 9.95
C GLY A 150 0.76 22.77 10.37
N LEU A 151 0.99 24.01 10.79
CA LEU A 151 -0.09 24.98 11.07
C LEU A 151 -0.35 25.85 9.83
N PRO A 152 -1.50 25.65 9.11
CA PRO A 152 -1.82 26.47 7.95
C PRO A 152 -2.29 27.88 8.36
N LEU A 153 -1.77 28.88 7.66
CA LEU A 153 -2.24 30.24 7.69
C LEU A 153 -3.20 30.47 6.52
N TRP A 154 -4.43 30.86 6.81
CA TRP A 154 -5.42 31.15 5.77
C TRP A 154 -5.08 32.45 5.06
N LEU A 155 -4.98 32.37 3.75
CA LEU A 155 -4.91 33.53 2.87
C LEU A 155 -6.32 34.06 2.57
N PRO A 156 -6.48 35.21 1.96
CA PRO A 156 -7.82 35.83 1.72
C PRO A 156 -8.82 34.88 1.06
N ASN A 157 -8.40 34.11 0.04
CA ASN A 157 -9.27 33.13 -0.61
C ASN A 157 -9.68 32.00 0.34
N GLY A 158 -8.76 31.55 1.21
CA GLY A 158 -9.04 30.55 2.22
C GLY A 158 -9.99 31.06 3.30
N GLY A 159 -9.84 32.32 3.74
CA GLY A 159 -10.75 32.95 4.70
C GLY A 159 -12.18 32.95 4.21
N ILE A 160 -12.41 33.37 2.97
CA ILE A 160 -13.75 33.33 2.36
C ILE A 160 -14.36 31.93 2.36
N ILE A 161 -13.56 30.90 1.99
CA ILE A 161 -14.03 29.50 2.00
C ILE A 161 -14.42 29.04 3.40
N ILE A 162 -13.65 29.42 4.41
CA ILE A 162 -13.94 29.05 5.82
C ILE A 162 -15.24 29.73 6.27
N ASP A 163 -15.41 31.02 6.01
CA ASP A 163 -16.61 31.76 6.38
C ASP A 163 -17.86 31.16 5.75
N GLU A 164 -17.81 30.78 4.47
CA GLU A 164 -18.94 30.16 3.76
C GLU A 164 -19.24 28.73 4.30
N LEU A 165 -18.21 27.95 4.60
CA LEU A 165 -18.39 26.61 5.19
C LEU A 165 -18.97 26.70 6.61
N GLU A 166 -18.53 27.64 7.43
CA GLU A 166 -19.11 27.90 8.74
C GLU A 166 -20.58 28.36 8.66
N ALA A 167 -20.89 29.26 7.75
CA ALA A 167 -22.26 29.71 7.52
C ALA A 167 -23.17 28.53 7.12
N LEU A 168 -22.70 27.68 6.17
CA LEU A 168 -23.44 26.50 5.74
C LEU A 168 -23.64 25.48 6.89
N ALA A 169 -22.63 25.26 7.68
CA ALA A 169 -22.71 24.35 8.83
C ALA A 169 -23.74 24.85 9.84
N LYS A 170 -23.67 26.12 10.23
CA LYS A 170 -24.58 26.79 11.16
C LYS A 170 -26.04 26.77 10.66
N GLU A 171 -26.25 27.08 9.38
CA GLU A 171 -27.59 27.01 8.77
C GLU A 171 -28.15 25.59 8.79
N THR A 172 -27.31 24.61 8.43
CA THR A 172 -27.71 23.20 8.38
C THR A 172 -28.08 22.68 9.78
N GLU A 173 -27.25 22.96 10.79
CA GLU A 173 -27.50 22.60 12.18
C GLU A 173 -28.82 23.20 12.69
N THR A 174 -29.02 24.50 12.45
CA THR A 174 -30.26 25.21 12.84
C THR A 174 -31.50 24.60 12.17
N ARG A 175 -31.41 24.28 10.87
CA ARG A 175 -32.49 23.63 10.11
C ARG A 175 -32.85 22.25 10.67
N HIS A 176 -31.88 21.52 11.24
CA HIS A 176 -32.11 20.22 11.88
C HIS A 176 -32.43 20.30 13.38
N GLY A 177 -32.67 21.49 13.91
CA GLY A 177 -33.11 21.73 15.28
C GLY A 177 -32.02 21.67 16.35
N TYR A 178 -30.75 21.71 15.97
CA TYR A 178 -29.65 21.89 16.92
C TYR A 178 -29.69 23.29 17.54
N GLN A 179 -29.59 23.32 18.87
CA GLN A 179 -29.50 24.59 19.62
C GLN A 179 -28.04 24.85 20.00
N ARG A 180 -27.63 26.10 19.99
CA ARG A 180 -26.30 26.57 20.41
C ARG A 180 -26.29 26.87 21.90
#